data_ae9135ea6c8d108e365ad131ad6f06e7
#
_entry.id   ae9135ea6c8d108e365ad131ad6f06e7
#
_cell.length_a   1.000
_cell.length_b   1.000
_cell.length_c   1.000
_cell.angle_alpha   90.00
_cell.angle_beta   90.00
_cell.angle_gamma   90.00
#
_symmetry.space_group_name_H-M   'P 1'
#
loop_
_entity.id
_entity.type
_entity.pdbx_description
1 polymer ?
#
loop_
_entity_poly.entity_id
_entity_poly.type
_entity_poly.pdbx_seq_one_letter_code
_entity_poly.pdbx_strand_id
1 'polypeptide(L)'
;ASQPRSAILGQVVSGAVALPLTYIPEYILAVWLRRVIAPAIAIGVMVKLGVTHPPAGAHAIVYSSGKYNFAFYALVVLSAAVSTIPATLVNNMSRKRQYPTFWGFPSFLTNLFSGTSKASTTNP
;
A
#
# COMPACT_ATOMS: atom_id res chain seq x y z
N ALA A 1 -6.12 -9.37 11.31
CA ALA A 1 -4.88 -8.69 11.68
C ALA A 1 -4.20 -8.19 10.40
N SER A 2 -3.66 -6.96 10.44
CA SER A 2 -2.94 -6.37 9.32
C SER A 2 -1.68 -7.19 9.03
N GLN A 3 -1.54 -7.66 7.79
CA GLN A 3 -0.35 -8.39 7.38
C GLN A 3 0.80 -7.41 7.11
N PRO A 4 2.09 -7.77 7.39
CA PRO A 4 3.25 -6.91 7.13
C PRO A 4 3.29 -6.40 5.70
N ARG A 5 2.98 -7.27 4.75
CA ARG A 5 2.88 -6.95 3.34
C ARG A 5 1.89 -5.82 3.05
N SER A 6 0.67 -5.93 3.57
CA SER A 6 -0.36 -4.91 3.35
C SER A 6 -0.01 -3.59 4.04
N ALA A 7 0.64 -3.64 5.21
CA ALA A 7 1.08 -2.46 5.92
C ALA A 7 2.13 -1.68 5.11
N ILE A 8 3.16 -2.34 4.62
CA ILE A 8 4.24 -1.71 3.86
C ILE A 8 3.77 -1.26 2.48
N LEU A 9 3.20 -2.19 1.69
CA LEU A 9 2.76 -1.89 0.32
C LEU A 9 1.59 -0.90 0.29
N GLY A 10 0.70 -0.95 1.27
CA GLY A 10 -0.36 0.05 1.40
C GLY A 10 0.21 1.46 1.57
N GLN A 11 1.23 1.65 2.40
CA GLN A 11 1.90 2.94 2.57
C GLN A 11 2.61 3.38 1.28
N VAL A 12 3.28 2.46 0.58
CA VAL A 12 3.91 2.75 -0.71
C VAL A 12 2.86 3.23 -1.73
N VAL A 13 1.75 2.52 -1.87
CA VAL A 13 0.66 2.90 -2.78
C VAL A 13 0.07 4.26 -2.41
N SER A 14 -0.16 4.49 -1.12
CA SER A 14 -0.71 5.75 -0.62
C SER A 14 0.12 6.96 -1.05
N GLY A 15 1.42 6.92 -0.82
CA GLY A 15 2.32 8.01 -1.21
C GLY A 15 2.51 8.11 -2.73
N ALA A 16 2.61 6.97 -3.43
CA ALA A 16 2.75 6.94 -4.88
C ALA A 16 1.56 7.57 -5.61
N VAL A 17 0.36 7.46 -5.04
CA VAL A 17 -0.84 8.11 -5.57
C VAL A 17 -0.95 9.58 -5.13
N ALA A 18 -0.73 9.85 -3.85
CA ALA A 18 -1.04 11.16 -3.28
C ALA A 18 0.03 12.22 -3.59
N LEU A 19 1.34 11.86 -3.56
CA LEU A 19 2.40 12.83 -3.79
C LEU A 19 2.39 13.46 -5.19
N PRO A 20 2.20 12.70 -6.29
CA PRO A 20 2.13 13.31 -7.62
C PRO A 20 1.01 14.35 -7.75
N LEU A 21 -0.12 14.16 -7.06
CA LEU A 21 -1.22 15.11 -7.08
C LEU A 21 -0.85 16.47 -6.47
N THR A 22 0.17 16.52 -5.60
CA THR A 22 0.64 17.78 -5.00
C THR A 22 1.38 18.68 -5.98
N TYR A 23 1.93 18.12 -7.06
CA TYR A 23 2.59 18.89 -8.12
C TYR A 23 1.62 19.56 -9.09
N ILE A 24 0.33 19.18 -9.05
CA ILE A 24 -0.69 19.86 -9.85
C ILE A 24 -0.99 21.22 -9.18
N PRO A 25 -0.93 22.34 -9.89
CA PRO A 25 -1.21 23.67 -9.32
C PRO A 25 -2.61 23.72 -8.68
N GLU A 26 -2.74 24.50 -7.61
CA GLU A 26 -4.00 24.62 -6.85
C GLU A 26 -5.16 25.22 -7.65
N TYR A 27 -4.86 26.04 -8.67
CA TYR A 27 -5.88 26.61 -9.55
C TYR A 27 -6.49 25.56 -10.51
N ILE A 28 -5.78 24.44 -10.74
CA ILE A 28 -6.29 23.29 -11.52
C ILE A 28 -6.97 22.29 -10.61
N LEU A 29 -6.31 21.95 -9.50
CA LEU A 29 -6.80 20.96 -8.56
C LEU A 29 -6.68 21.47 -7.13
N ALA A 30 -7.78 22.00 -6.61
CA ALA A 30 -7.84 22.56 -5.26
C ALA A 30 -7.45 21.53 -4.19
N VAL A 31 -6.81 21.97 -3.10
CA VAL A 31 -6.34 21.10 -2.03
C VAL A 31 -7.43 20.21 -1.44
N TRP A 32 -8.63 20.76 -1.25
CA TRP A 32 -9.76 19.98 -0.73
C TRP A 32 -10.13 18.82 -1.67
N LEU A 33 -10.08 19.05 -2.99
CA LEU A 33 -10.39 18.03 -3.99
C LEU A 33 -9.31 16.96 -4.04
N ARG A 34 -8.01 17.32 -3.89
CA ARG A 34 -6.92 16.35 -3.74
C ARG A 34 -7.14 15.42 -2.55
N ARG A 35 -7.58 15.97 -1.41
CA ARG A 35 -7.88 15.20 -0.20
C ARG A 35 -9.03 14.22 -0.35
N VAL A 36 -9.90 14.42 -1.32
CA VAL A 36 -10.99 13.49 -1.65
C VAL A 36 -10.53 12.45 -2.67
N ILE A 37 -9.86 12.89 -3.73
CA ILE A 37 -9.47 12.03 -4.87
C ILE A 37 -8.33 11.09 -4.47
N ALA A 38 -7.30 11.60 -3.77
CA ALA A 38 -6.12 10.81 -3.42
C ALA A 38 -6.45 9.55 -2.63
N PRO A 39 -7.20 9.59 -1.53
CA PRO A 39 -7.56 8.37 -0.80
C PRO A 39 -8.48 7.46 -1.61
N ALA A 40 -9.39 8.00 -2.41
CA ALA A 40 -10.28 7.18 -3.23
C ALA A 40 -9.49 6.35 -4.25
N ILE A 41 -8.55 6.97 -4.97
CA ILE A 41 -7.67 6.28 -5.91
C ILE A 41 -6.74 5.31 -5.16
N ALA A 42 -6.11 5.74 -4.06
CA ALA A 42 -5.19 4.91 -3.29
C ALA A 42 -5.88 3.65 -2.77
N ILE A 43 -7.08 3.78 -2.21
CA ILE A 43 -7.87 2.63 -1.72
C ILE A 43 -8.26 1.72 -2.89
N GLY A 44 -8.73 2.27 -4.01
CA GLY A 44 -9.08 1.50 -5.20
C GLY A 44 -7.89 0.68 -5.72
N VAL A 45 -6.70 1.29 -5.79
CA VAL A 45 -5.46 0.60 -6.18
C VAL A 45 -5.07 -0.48 -5.15
N MET A 46 -5.14 -0.18 -3.84
CA MET A 46 -4.85 -1.16 -2.79
C MET A 46 -5.80 -2.37 -2.86
N VAL A 47 -7.08 -2.15 -3.12
CA VAL A 47 -8.07 -3.22 -3.29
C VAL A 47 -7.71 -4.08 -4.48
N LYS A 48 -7.41 -3.47 -5.62
CA LYS A 48 -7.01 -4.19 -6.84
C LYS A 48 -5.74 -5.01 -6.66
N LEU A 49 -4.79 -4.50 -5.89
CA LEU A 49 -3.52 -5.20 -5.59
C LEU A 49 -3.64 -6.21 -4.44
N GLY A 50 -4.78 -6.28 -3.75
CA GLY A 50 -4.95 -7.17 -2.59
C GLY A 50 -4.07 -6.79 -1.39
N VAL A 51 -3.75 -5.51 -1.23
CA VAL A 51 -2.88 -4.98 -0.16
C VAL A 51 -3.59 -3.90 0.67
N THR A 52 -4.88 -4.05 0.86
CA THR A 52 -5.69 -3.09 1.62
C THR A 52 -5.13 -2.85 3.02
N HIS A 53 -4.87 -1.59 3.33
CA HIS A 53 -4.38 -1.14 4.62
C HIS A 53 -5.06 0.20 4.99
N PRO A 54 -6.11 0.18 5.82
CA PRO A 54 -6.91 1.38 6.11
C PRO A 54 -6.10 2.60 6.57
N PRO A 55 -5.07 2.46 7.43
CA PRO A 55 -4.24 3.60 7.81
C PRO A 55 -3.54 4.28 6.64
N ALA A 56 -3.20 3.53 5.59
CA ALA A 56 -2.58 4.11 4.39
C ALA A 56 -3.56 5.01 3.60
N GLY A 57 -4.85 4.69 3.61
CA GLY A 57 -5.88 5.57 3.05
C GLY A 57 -5.92 6.93 3.77
N ALA A 58 -5.81 6.93 5.10
CA ALA A 58 -5.72 8.17 5.88
C ALA A 58 -4.43 8.97 5.55
N HIS A 59 -3.30 8.30 5.37
CA HIS A 59 -2.06 8.96 4.96
C HIS A 59 -2.14 9.59 3.57
N ALA A 60 -2.93 9.03 2.64
CA ALA A 60 -3.16 9.66 1.34
C ALA A 60 -3.79 11.06 1.47
N ILE A 61 -4.69 11.25 2.45
CA ILE A 61 -5.26 12.58 2.77
C ILE A 61 -4.17 13.53 3.27
N VAL A 62 -3.28 13.03 4.13
CA VAL A 62 -2.19 13.83 4.71
C VAL A 62 -1.20 14.26 3.62
N TYR A 63 -0.72 13.31 2.80
CA TYR A 63 0.21 13.60 1.70
C TYR A 63 -0.40 14.58 0.68
N SER A 64 -1.67 14.41 0.33
CA SER A 64 -2.35 15.26 -0.65
C SER A 64 -2.53 16.72 -0.20
N SER A 65 -2.26 17.02 1.08
CA SER A 65 -2.29 18.39 1.59
C SER A 65 -1.17 19.29 1.04
N GLY A 66 -0.11 18.70 0.45
CA GLY A 66 1.03 19.43 -0.08
C GLY A 66 2.00 19.98 0.99
N LYS A 67 1.74 19.72 2.27
CA LYS A 67 2.59 20.18 3.39
C LYS A 67 3.78 19.27 3.69
N TYR A 68 3.77 18.04 3.16
CA TYR A 68 4.75 17.01 3.44
C TYR A 68 5.53 16.64 2.19
N ASN A 69 6.83 16.45 2.37
CA ASN A 69 7.77 16.13 1.31
C ASN A 69 8.02 14.61 1.22
N PHE A 70 8.84 14.22 0.25
CA PHE A 70 9.26 12.84 0.05
C PHE A 70 9.96 12.22 1.26
N ALA A 71 10.70 13.03 2.04
CA ALA A 71 11.38 12.54 3.25
C ALA A 71 10.37 12.06 4.31
N PHE A 72 9.27 12.79 4.49
CA PHE A 72 8.19 12.36 5.38
C PHE A 72 7.54 11.07 4.89
N TYR A 73 7.28 10.94 3.60
CA TYR A 73 6.77 9.71 3.01
C TYR A 73 7.71 8.52 3.25
N ALA A 74 9.01 8.68 2.99
CA ALA A 74 10.00 7.64 3.24
C ALA A 74 10.04 7.23 4.72
N LEU A 75 9.95 8.20 5.64
CA LEU A 75 9.88 7.94 7.08
C LEU A 75 8.64 7.11 7.45
N VAL A 76 7.47 7.40 6.89
CA VAL A 76 6.24 6.64 7.16
C VAL A 76 6.34 5.21 6.64
N VAL A 77 6.89 5.01 5.44
CA VAL A 77 7.12 3.66 4.89
C VAL A 77 8.11 2.88 5.75
N LEU A 78 9.21 3.52 6.17
CA LEU A 78 10.21 2.91 7.04
C LEU A 78 9.61 2.55 8.40
N SER A 79 8.84 3.45 9.02
CA SER A 79 8.19 3.17 10.30
C SER A 79 7.17 2.03 10.20
N ALA A 80 6.45 1.92 9.09
CA ALA A 80 5.59 0.79 8.83
C ALA A 80 6.38 -0.53 8.75
N ALA A 81 7.54 -0.53 8.07
CA ALA A 81 8.42 -1.69 8.02
C ALA A 81 8.95 -2.08 9.40
N VAL A 82 9.47 -1.12 10.17
CA VAL A 82 10.00 -1.36 11.52
C VAL A 82 8.92 -1.86 12.46
N SER A 83 7.70 -1.33 12.39
CA SER A 83 6.59 -1.75 13.25
C SER A 83 6.13 -3.18 13.01
N THR A 84 6.49 -3.79 11.86
CA THR A 84 6.19 -5.20 11.62
C THR A 84 7.01 -6.14 12.51
N ILE A 85 8.17 -5.69 13.01
CA ILE A 85 9.04 -6.50 13.87
C ILE A 85 8.35 -6.82 15.21
N PRO A 86 7.97 -5.83 16.05
CA PRO A 86 7.27 -6.13 17.29
C PRO A 86 5.89 -6.77 17.05
N ALA A 87 5.21 -6.41 15.97
CA ALA A 87 3.94 -7.05 15.62
C ALA A 87 4.10 -8.56 15.35
N THR A 88 5.17 -8.95 14.67
CA THR A 88 5.49 -10.37 14.43
C THR A 88 5.84 -11.08 15.74
N LEU A 89 6.68 -10.48 16.57
CA LEU A 89 7.07 -11.06 17.87
C LEU A 89 5.85 -11.29 18.76
N VAL A 90 5.04 -10.24 18.99
CA VAL A 90 3.87 -10.33 19.87
C VAL A 90 2.83 -11.32 19.37
N ASN A 91 2.54 -11.32 18.04
CA ASN A 91 1.55 -12.24 17.51
C ASN A 91 2.00 -13.71 17.53
N ASN A 92 3.32 -13.98 17.45
CA ASN A 92 3.86 -15.34 17.48
C ASN A 92 4.15 -15.84 18.90
N MET A 93 4.00 -15.03 19.96
CA MET A 93 4.09 -15.49 21.35
C MET A 93 2.99 -16.49 21.72
N SER A 94 1.87 -16.49 21.01
CA SER A 94 0.79 -17.44 21.22
C SER A 94 0.87 -18.59 20.22
N ARG A 95 0.96 -19.84 20.70
CA ARG A 95 0.96 -21.05 19.86
C ARG A 95 -0.31 -21.22 18.99
N LYS A 96 -1.37 -20.49 19.29
CA LYS A 96 -2.65 -20.52 18.56
C LYS A 96 -2.69 -19.53 17.38
N ARG A 97 -1.66 -18.68 17.23
CA ARG A 97 -1.62 -17.64 16.19
C ARG A 97 -0.33 -17.75 15.42
N GLN A 98 -0.45 -17.88 14.12
CA GLN A 98 0.69 -17.80 13.19
C GLN A 98 0.63 -16.45 12.46
N TYR A 99 1.70 -15.66 12.57
CA TYR A 99 1.81 -14.36 11.92
C TYR A 99 3.22 -14.17 11.36
N PRO A 100 3.36 -13.70 10.15
CA PRO A 100 2.26 -13.45 9.19
C PRO A 100 1.67 -14.77 8.67
N THR A 101 0.39 -14.75 8.34
CA THR A 101 -0.25 -15.91 7.70
C THR A 101 0.16 -16.05 6.25
N PHE A 102 0.76 -15.01 5.69
CA PHE A 102 1.15 -14.97 4.29
C PHE A 102 2.34 -14.03 4.05
N TRP A 103 3.43 -14.57 3.52
CA TRP A 103 4.64 -13.82 3.15
C TRP A 103 4.72 -13.47 1.66
N GLY A 104 3.97 -14.18 0.81
CA GLY A 104 4.04 -14.04 -0.65
C GLY A 104 3.45 -12.73 -1.17
N PHE A 105 3.94 -12.31 -2.34
CA PHE A 105 3.31 -11.23 -3.09
C PHE A 105 1.92 -11.65 -3.59
N PRO A 106 0.99 -10.70 -3.80
CA PRO A 106 -0.29 -11.01 -4.44
C PRO A 106 -0.05 -11.75 -5.76
N SER A 107 -0.86 -12.76 -6.04
CA SER A 107 -0.75 -13.54 -7.28
C SER A 107 -0.79 -12.68 -8.55
N PHE A 108 -1.47 -11.54 -8.49
CA PHE A 108 -1.47 -10.55 -9.56
C PHE A 108 -0.06 -10.00 -9.85
N LEU A 109 0.70 -9.63 -8.82
CA LEU A 109 2.08 -9.12 -9.00
C LEU A 109 3.03 -10.21 -9.46
N THR A 110 2.91 -11.44 -8.92
CA THR A 110 3.71 -12.57 -9.40
C THR A 110 3.43 -12.87 -10.87
N ASN A 111 2.19 -12.79 -11.30
CA ASN A 111 1.81 -12.99 -12.71
C ASN A 111 2.29 -11.85 -13.62
N LEU A 112 2.36 -10.61 -13.10
CA LEU A 112 2.87 -9.47 -13.85
C LEU A 112 4.39 -9.57 -14.10
N PHE A 113 5.14 -10.07 -13.10
CA PHE A 113 6.60 -10.20 -13.18
C PHE A 113 7.06 -11.54 -13.75
N SER A 114 6.26 -12.59 -13.68
CA SER A 114 6.60 -13.91 -14.25
C SER A 114 6.27 -14.03 -15.73
N GLY A 115 6.06 -12.92 -16.42
CA GLY A 115 5.87 -12.79 -17.87
C GLY A 115 5.47 -14.11 -18.54
N THR A 116 4.18 -14.29 -18.76
CA THR A 116 3.64 -15.20 -19.75
C THR A 116 4.45 -16.46 -20.06
N SER A 117 4.18 -17.56 -19.37
CA SER A 117 4.30 -18.87 -20.00
C SER A 117 3.27 -19.81 -19.38
N LYS A 118 2.03 -19.66 -19.80
CA LYS A 118 1.11 -20.78 -19.92
C LYS A 118 0.46 -20.71 -21.27
N ALA A 119 1.26 -21.04 -22.30
CA ALA A 119 0.73 -21.60 -23.51
C ALA A 119 -0.07 -22.85 -23.14
N SER A 120 -1.28 -22.88 -23.62
CA SER A 120 -2.21 -23.97 -23.63
C SER A 120 -1.54 -25.36 -23.71
N THR A 121 -1.80 -26.19 -22.73
CA THR A 121 -1.88 -27.61 -22.95
C THR A 121 -3.36 -27.97 -22.98
N THR A 122 -3.93 -27.81 -24.15
CA THR A 122 -5.09 -28.61 -24.58
C THR A 122 -4.62 -30.05 -24.60
N ASN A 123 -5.13 -30.84 -23.70
CA ASN A 123 -5.09 -32.29 -23.82
C ASN A 123 -6.37 -32.75 -24.51
N PRO A 124 -6.22 -33.77 -25.41
CA PRO A 124 -7.32 -34.40 -26.14
C PRO A 124 -8.27 -35.19 -25.27
#